data_cee8dfe8034a74333447e57c2fdb5f11
#
_entry.id   cee8dfe8034a74333447e57c2fdb5f11
#
_cell.length_a   1.000
_cell.length_b   1.000
_cell.length_c   1.000
_cell.angle_alpha   90.00
_cell.angle_beta   90.00
_cell.angle_gamma   90.00
#
_symmetry.space_group_name_H-M   'P 1'
#
loop_
_entity.id
_entity.type
_entity.pdbx_description
1 polymer ?
#
loop_
_entity_poly.entity_id
_entity_poly.type
_entity_poly.pdbx_seq_one_letter_code
_entity_poly.pdbx_strand_id
1 'polypeptide(L)'
;QNKNEDSNDVIQGIKIEQQNEKILVNNSLSVSDIKLAGLYDPEENGLSIDMWSNSNGEDIKSTLKNLTSKDLSKFSEKILDIALLTNSYIPNTNISSKEFLDFKFDYLIKKENFDLIKEFLIKNPNLIEGEKLIKFYTDHYLSNSQLDKSCEIFEITNLISSDYLTNFKMYCLIHQDRRDEAQLLFDLKTELGDLDKFFVNKFNILMGYKKSNEELSEKNILYFHLSHKTIKNFEYEPKIETPKFIWNYLATSNLLKNAEFVDIENEEQIKLIEIATNDEVYKEEDLFKLYMRFQFDINQLLNYRNAYKLLEDYEARALLYQRLLLTSEIPKKLNLLSLLKKSFDQSNLPNAFDEKLASLLKNIPEDEIPSNYTTFFMKNKEPEKLAELKIKLNNKVFHQSKVLNYFQNKTSLPQVEKETNDLLKKIKKNKKYVFSLKDIIVVESLKSDGVQILRKYQKLYDYNNNLPSEINTMIVNGETGLVLLKISEIIGEDNLEDLGIESVDYIVSILNELKLVDLRNEILLKVLPLKV
;
A
#
# COMPACT_ATOMS: atom_id res chain seq x y z
N GLN A 1 10.61 -78.61 64.78
CA GLN A 1 9.19 -78.99 64.95
C GLN A 1 8.35 -77.74 64.94
N ASN A 2 7.46 -77.70 63.93
CA ASN A 2 6.15 -77.11 63.93
C ASN A 2 5.99 -75.59 64.08
N LYS A 3 5.58 -74.96 62.95
CA LYS A 3 4.23 -74.47 62.65
C LYS A 3 3.74 -73.34 63.55
N ASN A 4 3.53 -72.18 63.00
CA ASN A 4 2.20 -71.79 62.57
C ASN A 4 2.31 -70.44 61.83
N GLU A 5 1.51 -70.40 60.80
CA GLU A 5 1.07 -69.27 60.03
C GLU A 5 0.35 -68.27 60.95
N ASP A 6 0.60 -67.00 60.67
CA ASP A 6 -0.48 -65.99 60.83
C ASP A 6 -0.27 -64.84 59.85
N SER A 7 -1.23 -64.71 59.03
CA SER A 7 -1.41 -63.69 58.05
C SER A 7 -1.60 -62.30 58.72
N ASN A 8 -0.77 -61.36 58.31
CA ASN A 8 -1.10 -59.94 58.55
C ASN A 8 -0.92 -59.17 57.27
N ASP A 9 -2.04 -58.74 56.74
CA ASP A 9 -2.16 -57.80 55.63
C ASP A 9 -1.39 -56.53 55.92
N VAL A 10 -0.30 -56.31 55.19
CA VAL A 10 0.40 -55.06 55.16
C VAL A 10 -0.13 -54.27 53.94
N ILE A 11 -1.00 -53.31 54.21
CA ILE A 11 -1.38 -52.25 53.28
C ILE A 11 -0.09 -51.51 52.92
N GLN A 12 0.47 -51.81 51.75
CA GLN A 12 1.53 -51.00 51.15
C GLN A 12 0.92 -49.66 50.69
N GLY A 13 1.25 -48.61 51.42
CA GLY A 13 0.97 -47.23 51.02
C GLY A 13 1.71 -46.91 49.69
N ILE A 14 0.92 -46.63 48.68
CA ILE A 14 1.38 -46.07 47.40
C ILE A 14 1.97 -44.70 47.71
N LYS A 15 3.31 -44.59 47.71
CA LYS A 15 3.99 -43.31 47.61
C LYS A 15 3.70 -42.76 46.21
N ILE A 16 2.78 -41.79 46.11
CA ILE A 16 2.65 -40.93 44.95
C ILE A 16 3.88 -40.03 44.98
N GLU A 17 4.90 -40.36 44.20
CA GLU A 17 5.92 -39.42 43.80
C GLU A 17 5.20 -38.37 42.93
N GLN A 18 5.02 -37.20 43.47
CA GLN A 18 4.71 -36.00 42.67
C GLN A 18 5.91 -35.75 41.76
N GLN A 19 5.88 -36.32 40.57
CA GLN A 19 6.63 -35.77 39.45
C GLN A 19 6.07 -34.38 39.19
N ASN A 20 6.78 -33.38 39.69
CA ASN A 20 6.66 -32.01 39.17
C ASN A 20 7.08 -32.06 37.71
N GLU A 21 6.17 -32.39 36.82
CA GLU A 21 6.28 -31.99 35.43
C GLU A 21 6.30 -30.47 35.43
N LYS A 22 7.51 -29.93 35.39
CA LYS A 22 7.68 -28.56 34.87
C LYS A 22 7.08 -28.59 33.48
N ILE A 23 5.86 -28.05 33.36
CA ILE A 23 5.33 -27.58 32.10
C ILE A 23 6.32 -26.51 31.65
N LEU A 24 7.34 -26.91 30.88
CA LEU A 24 8.08 -26.00 30.05
C LEU A 24 7.09 -25.46 29.04
N VAL A 25 6.46 -24.33 29.38
CA VAL A 25 5.80 -23.48 28.40
C VAL A 25 6.93 -23.02 27.50
N ASN A 26 7.11 -23.74 26.41
CA ASN A 26 8.05 -23.40 25.36
C ASN A 26 7.43 -22.22 24.59
N ASN A 27 7.59 -21.01 25.13
CA ASN A 27 6.95 -19.78 24.68
C ASN A 27 7.72 -19.10 23.55
N SER A 28 8.40 -19.86 22.72
CA SER A 28 8.95 -19.30 21.50
C SER A 28 8.79 -20.31 20.37
N LEU A 29 7.70 -20.20 19.63
CA LEU A 29 7.78 -20.51 18.21
C LEU A 29 8.85 -19.56 17.67
N SER A 30 10.05 -20.06 17.48
CA SER A 30 11.13 -19.26 16.90
C SER A 30 10.70 -18.89 15.47
N VAL A 31 11.13 -17.71 15.00
CA VAL A 31 10.91 -17.26 13.60
C VAL A 31 11.29 -18.34 12.58
N SER A 32 12.23 -19.24 12.94
CA SER A 32 12.64 -20.40 12.14
C SER A 32 11.52 -21.41 11.85
N ASP A 33 10.39 -21.37 12.58
CA ASP A 33 9.27 -22.29 12.39
C ASP A 33 8.20 -21.75 11.42
N ILE A 34 8.28 -20.47 11.03
CA ILE A 34 7.37 -19.87 10.05
C ILE A 34 7.83 -20.25 8.66
N LYS A 35 7.13 -21.20 8.04
CA LYS A 35 7.44 -21.70 6.70
C LYS A 35 6.64 -21.02 5.60
N LEU A 36 5.47 -20.50 5.93
CA LEU A 36 4.50 -19.95 4.98
C LEU A 36 3.97 -18.61 5.48
N ALA A 37 3.97 -17.61 4.62
CA ALA A 37 3.32 -16.32 4.90
C ALA A 37 2.88 -15.64 3.60
N GLY A 38 1.60 -15.30 3.51
CA GLY A 38 1.04 -14.62 2.33
C GLY A 38 -0.45 -14.38 2.44
N LEU A 39 -0.99 -13.78 1.39
CA LEU A 39 -2.38 -13.38 1.26
C LEU A 39 -3.09 -14.12 0.14
N TYR A 40 -2.46 -14.19 -1.06
CA TYR A 40 -3.05 -14.81 -2.25
C TYR A 40 -2.72 -16.29 -2.33
N ASP A 41 -3.67 -17.08 -2.83
CA ASP A 41 -3.41 -18.48 -3.17
C ASP A 41 -2.45 -18.53 -4.38
N PRO A 42 -1.36 -19.30 -4.31
CA PRO A 42 -0.44 -19.42 -5.44
C PRO A 42 -1.13 -19.88 -6.72
N GLU A 43 -2.07 -20.82 -6.63
CA GLU A 43 -2.77 -21.37 -7.79
C GLU A 43 -3.61 -20.33 -8.54
N GLU A 44 -4.17 -19.34 -7.83
CA GLU A 44 -4.95 -18.25 -8.45
C GLU A 44 -4.12 -17.41 -9.43
N ASN A 45 -2.81 -17.33 -9.22
CA ASN A 45 -1.89 -16.60 -10.08
C ASN A 45 -1.01 -17.51 -10.94
N GLY A 46 -1.29 -18.83 -10.98
CA GLY A 46 -0.46 -19.80 -11.70
C GLY A 46 0.94 -19.99 -11.12
N LEU A 47 1.13 -19.72 -9.82
CA LEU A 47 2.40 -19.79 -9.11
C LEU A 47 2.51 -21.07 -8.29
N SER A 48 3.74 -21.43 -7.90
CA SER A 48 4.01 -22.49 -6.94
C SER A 48 4.25 -21.91 -5.55
N ILE A 49 3.89 -22.68 -4.54
CA ILE A 49 4.22 -22.38 -3.14
C ILE A 49 5.73 -22.30 -2.90
N ASP A 50 6.53 -22.94 -3.76
CA ASP A 50 7.99 -22.97 -3.70
C ASP A 50 8.68 -21.82 -4.47
N MET A 51 7.93 -20.86 -4.96
CA MET A 51 8.41 -19.81 -5.88
C MET A 51 9.64 -19.02 -5.41
N TRP A 52 9.98 -19.08 -4.12
CA TRP A 52 11.16 -18.43 -3.53
C TRP A 52 12.23 -19.40 -3.03
N SER A 53 11.94 -20.71 -2.95
CA SER A 53 12.75 -21.68 -2.20
C SER A 53 14.20 -21.76 -2.69
N ASN A 54 14.44 -21.56 -3.98
CA ASN A 54 15.75 -21.64 -4.61
C ASN A 54 16.39 -20.28 -4.86
N SER A 55 15.71 -19.19 -4.55
CA SER A 55 16.18 -17.83 -4.80
C SER A 55 17.24 -17.41 -3.79
N ASN A 56 18.27 -16.69 -4.26
CA ASN A 56 19.30 -16.12 -3.39
C ASN A 56 18.77 -14.85 -2.71
N GLY A 57 18.84 -14.83 -1.38
CA GLY A 57 18.39 -13.70 -0.57
C GLY A 57 19.07 -12.37 -0.84
N GLU A 58 20.37 -12.37 -1.23
CA GLU A 58 21.06 -11.12 -1.60
C GLU A 58 20.48 -10.49 -2.86
N ASP A 59 20.09 -11.31 -3.85
CA ASP A 59 19.46 -10.83 -5.08
C ASP A 59 18.05 -10.32 -4.80
N ILE A 60 17.31 -10.99 -3.92
CA ILE A 60 15.99 -10.53 -3.45
C ILE A 60 16.13 -9.17 -2.77
N LYS A 61 17.03 -9.04 -1.77
CA LYS A 61 17.24 -7.79 -1.02
C LYS A 61 17.60 -6.62 -1.95
N SER A 62 18.55 -6.84 -2.87
CA SER A 62 19.00 -5.79 -3.79
C SER A 62 17.87 -5.33 -4.73
N THR A 63 17.11 -6.28 -5.28
CA THR A 63 16.00 -5.97 -6.20
C THR A 63 14.85 -5.29 -5.46
N LEU A 64 14.45 -5.78 -4.28
CA LEU A 64 13.39 -5.15 -3.48
C LEU A 64 13.77 -3.73 -3.03
N LYS A 65 15.03 -3.51 -2.62
CA LYS A 65 15.51 -2.18 -2.27
C LYS A 65 15.39 -1.20 -3.44
N ASN A 66 15.72 -1.64 -4.65
CA ASN A 66 15.59 -0.82 -5.85
C ASN A 66 14.11 -0.51 -6.17
N LEU A 67 13.23 -1.51 -6.07
CA LEU A 67 11.81 -1.36 -6.34
C LEU A 67 11.11 -0.44 -5.33
N THR A 68 11.42 -0.61 -4.04
CA THR A 68 10.78 0.19 -2.97
C THR A 68 11.23 1.65 -2.94
N SER A 69 12.34 2.00 -3.60
CA SER A 69 12.84 3.38 -3.71
C SER A 69 12.23 4.18 -4.87
N LYS A 70 11.39 3.56 -5.70
CA LYS A 70 10.79 4.16 -6.91
C LYS A 70 9.28 4.30 -6.78
N ASP A 71 8.70 5.19 -7.56
CA ASP A 71 7.26 5.30 -7.77
C ASP A 71 6.87 4.40 -8.93
N LEU A 72 6.53 3.15 -8.61
CA LEU A 72 6.25 2.13 -9.60
C LEU A 72 4.94 2.42 -10.36
N SER A 73 4.89 2.04 -11.63
CA SER A 73 3.64 2.04 -12.38
C SER A 73 2.63 1.05 -11.79
N LYS A 74 1.33 1.29 -12.00
CA LYS A 74 0.25 0.40 -11.50
C LYS A 74 0.43 -1.07 -11.89
N PHE A 75 1.01 -1.34 -13.05
CA PHE A 75 1.24 -2.72 -13.48
C PHE A 75 2.48 -3.33 -12.82
N SER A 76 3.54 -2.55 -12.65
CA SER A 76 4.72 -2.95 -11.89
C SER A 76 4.36 -3.25 -10.43
N GLU A 77 3.55 -2.39 -9.80
CA GLU A 77 3.01 -2.65 -8.46
C GLU A 77 2.18 -3.93 -8.39
N LYS A 78 1.32 -4.18 -9.39
CA LYS A 78 0.53 -5.41 -9.45
C LYS A 78 1.40 -6.66 -9.48
N ILE A 79 2.48 -6.67 -10.27
CA ILE A 79 3.44 -7.79 -10.29
C ILE A 79 4.12 -7.93 -8.93
N LEU A 80 4.51 -6.82 -8.31
CA LEU A 80 5.13 -6.81 -6.98
C LEU A 80 4.15 -7.32 -5.90
N ASP A 81 2.86 -6.94 -5.96
CA ASP A 81 1.81 -7.49 -5.10
C ASP A 81 1.74 -9.02 -5.22
N ILE A 82 1.67 -9.53 -6.46
CA ILE A 82 1.61 -10.96 -6.72
C ILE A 82 2.87 -11.65 -6.19
N ALA A 83 4.05 -11.11 -6.45
CA ALA A 83 5.31 -11.70 -6.01
C ALA A 83 5.44 -11.73 -4.48
N LEU A 84 5.18 -10.62 -3.78
CA LEU A 84 5.38 -10.52 -2.35
C LEU A 84 4.23 -11.09 -1.51
N LEU A 85 2.98 -10.92 -1.97
CA LEU A 85 1.81 -11.26 -1.15
C LEU A 85 1.24 -12.64 -1.45
N THR A 86 1.75 -13.36 -2.45
CA THR A 86 1.39 -14.78 -2.63
C THR A 86 1.90 -15.61 -1.47
N ASN A 87 1.03 -16.52 -0.98
CA ASN A 87 1.37 -17.45 0.07
C ASN A 87 2.43 -18.44 -0.42
N SER A 88 3.60 -18.43 0.19
CA SER A 88 4.76 -19.16 -0.30
C SER A 88 5.75 -19.46 0.81
N TYR A 89 6.57 -20.47 0.59
CA TYR A 89 7.71 -20.72 1.47
C TYR A 89 8.69 -19.56 1.42
N ILE A 90 9.29 -19.28 2.58
CA ILE A 90 10.32 -18.25 2.73
C ILE A 90 11.63 -18.75 2.11
N PRO A 91 12.39 -17.89 1.40
CA PRO A 91 13.70 -18.27 0.87
C PRO A 91 14.65 -18.73 1.98
N ASN A 92 15.49 -19.72 1.66
CA ASN A 92 16.37 -20.36 2.66
C ASN A 92 17.84 -19.90 2.58
N THR A 93 18.23 -19.17 1.52
CA THR A 93 19.64 -18.87 1.21
C THR A 93 19.91 -17.38 1.36
N ASN A 94 20.88 -16.99 2.18
CA ASN A 94 21.38 -15.61 2.34
C ASN A 94 20.34 -14.57 2.78
N ILE A 95 19.22 -15.01 3.37
CA ILE A 95 18.20 -14.14 3.97
C ILE A 95 17.55 -14.89 5.13
N SER A 96 17.30 -14.22 6.23
CA SER A 96 16.53 -14.77 7.33
C SER A 96 15.03 -14.65 7.08
N SER A 97 14.24 -15.53 7.70
CA SER A 97 12.77 -15.45 7.65
C SER A 97 12.25 -14.08 8.09
N LYS A 98 12.87 -13.52 9.14
CA LYS A 98 12.51 -12.21 9.65
C LYS A 98 12.76 -11.10 8.61
N GLU A 99 13.95 -11.07 7.98
CA GLU A 99 14.27 -10.07 6.97
C GLU A 99 13.29 -10.13 5.78
N PHE A 100 12.95 -11.34 5.32
CA PHE A 100 12.00 -11.48 4.21
C PHE A 100 10.59 -11.02 4.59
N LEU A 101 10.13 -11.33 5.81
CA LEU A 101 8.85 -10.86 6.33
C LEU A 101 8.84 -9.34 6.52
N ASP A 102 9.93 -8.76 7.01
CA ASP A 102 10.06 -7.31 7.16
C ASP A 102 9.86 -6.59 5.80
N PHE A 103 10.37 -7.13 4.68
CA PHE A 103 10.09 -6.58 3.35
C PHE A 103 8.59 -6.62 3.00
N LYS A 104 7.89 -7.73 3.30
CA LYS A 104 6.43 -7.81 3.09
C LYS A 104 5.68 -6.79 3.93
N PHE A 105 6.08 -6.61 5.19
CA PHE A 105 5.44 -5.66 6.09
C PHE A 105 5.71 -4.21 5.69
N ASP A 106 6.95 -3.86 5.35
CA ASP A 106 7.29 -2.53 4.88
C ASP A 106 6.55 -2.17 3.59
N TYR A 107 6.38 -3.14 2.70
CA TYR A 107 5.59 -2.98 1.50
C TYR A 107 4.11 -2.73 1.79
N LEU A 108 3.50 -3.53 2.68
CA LEU A 108 2.10 -3.34 3.10
C LEU A 108 1.88 -1.99 3.79
N ILE A 109 2.83 -1.57 4.64
CA ILE A 109 2.81 -0.27 5.31
C ILE A 109 2.91 0.86 4.28
N LYS A 110 3.84 0.78 3.32
CA LYS A 110 4.01 1.77 2.25
C LYS A 110 2.75 1.94 1.40
N LYS A 111 2.00 0.85 1.18
CA LYS A 111 0.73 0.89 0.42
C LYS A 111 -0.41 1.60 1.16
N GLU A 112 -0.33 1.72 2.47
CA GLU A 112 -1.38 2.29 3.33
C GLU A 112 -2.79 1.70 3.08
N ASN A 113 -2.85 0.46 2.58
CA ASN A 113 -4.10 -0.24 2.36
C ASN A 113 -4.46 -1.08 3.60
N PHE A 114 -5.25 -0.48 4.49
CA PHE A 114 -5.59 -1.07 5.79
C PHE A 114 -6.49 -2.31 5.69
N ASP A 115 -7.33 -2.41 4.66
CA ASP A 115 -8.13 -3.61 4.41
C ASP A 115 -7.23 -4.79 4.02
N LEU A 116 -6.21 -4.55 3.19
CA LEU A 116 -5.23 -5.55 2.80
C LEU A 116 -4.37 -5.99 4.00
N ILE A 117 -3.95 -5.05 4.86
CA ILE A 117 -3.21 -5.34 6.10
C ILE A 117 -4.06 -6.22 7.02
N LYS A 118 -5.33 -5.88 7.22
CA LYS A 118 -6.26 -6.66 8.03
C LYS A 118 -6.42 -8.07 7.48
N GLU A 119 -6.65 -8.22 6.18
CA GLU A 119 -6.78 -9.52 5.53
C GLU A 119 -5.49 -10.36 5.67
N PHE A 120 -4.32 -9.73 5.52
CA PHE A 120 -3.03 -10.40 5.75
C PHE A 120 -2.90 -10.93 7.18
N LEU A 121 -3.27 -10.14 8.18
CA LEU A 121 -3.23 -10.55 9.59
C LEU A 121 -4.24 -11.67 9.90
N ILE A 122 -5.43 -11.63 9.30
CA ILE A 122 -6.44 -12.70 9.43
C ILE A 122 -5.92 -14.04 8.89
N LYS A 123 -5.25 -14.02 7.73
CA LYS A 123 -4.69 -15.23 7.10
C LYS A 123 -3.43 -15.75 7.79
N ASN A 124 -2.76 -14.89 8.57
CA ASN A 124 -1.52 -15.23 9.26
C ASN A 124 -1.58 -14.93 10.78
N PRO A 125 -2.55 -15.49 11.55
CA PRO A 125 -2.84 -15.07 12.92
C PRO A 125 -1.75 -15.40 13.94
N ASN A 126 -0.84 -16.31 13.62
CA ASN A 126 0.24 -16.78 14.49
C ASN A 126 1.60 -16.15 14.14
N LEU A 127 1.60 -15.08 13.36
CA LEU A 127 2.83 -14.41 12.94
C LEU A 127 3.28 -13.41 14.01
N ILE A 128 4.25 -13.79 14.85
CA ILE A 128 4.80 -12.95 15.94
C ILE A 128 5.38 -11.64 15.37
N GLU A 129 6.08 -11.72 14.25
CA GLU A 129 6.67 -10.57 13.56
C GLU A 129 5.60 -9.60 13.01
N GLY A 130 4.35 -10.05 12.91
CA GLY A 130 3.21 -9.22 12.48
C GLY A 130 2.88 -8.04 13.41
N GLU A 131 3.49 -7.93 14.59
CA GLU A 131 3.27 -6.83 15.53
C GLU A 131 3.53 -5.45 14.93
N LYS A 132 4.45 -5.34 13.98
CA LYS A 132 4.70 -4.09 13.23
C LYS A 132 3.46 -3.65 12.44
N LEU A 133 2.78 -4.59 11.78
CA LEU A 133 1.53 -4.32 11.06
C LEU A 133 0.37 -4.01 12.02
N ILE A 134 0.27 -4.77 13.13
CA ILE A 134 -0.74 -4.56 14.14
C ILE A 134 -0.60 -3.15 14.72
N LYS A 135 0.63 -2.75 15.07
CA LYS A 135 0.92 -1.40 15.56
C LYS A 135 0.53 -0.33 14.54
N PHE A 136 0.92 -0.48 13.28
CA PHE A 136 0.58 0.47 12.22
C PHE A 136 -0.94 0.59 12.03
N TYR A 137 -1.65 -0.53 12.02
CA TYR A 137 -3.11 -0.60 11.92
C TYR A 137 -3.80 0.10 13.10
N THR A 138 -3.42 -0.26 14.33
CA THR A 138 -4.03 0.30 15.55
C THR A 138 -3.76 1.79 15.68
N ASP A 139 -2.52 2.22 15.41
CA ASP A 139 -2.13 3.63 15.50
C ASP A 139 -2.88 4.49 14.48
N HIS A 140 -3.03 3.99 13.26
CA HIS A 140 -3.80 4.68 12.23
C HIS A 140 -5.26 4.88 12.64
N TYR A 141 -5.97 3.81 13.01
CA TYR A 141 -7.37 3.93 13.36
C TYR A 141 -7.60 4.73 14.65
N LEU A 142 -6.69 4.64 15.64
CA LEU A 142 -6.76 5.47 16.83
C LEU A 142 -6.50 6.94 16.52
N SER A 143 -5.53 7.25 15.67
CA SER A 143 -5.27 8.63 15.23
C SER A 143 -6.43 9.23 14.43
N ASN A 144 -7.24 8.39 13.79
CA ASN A 144 -8.48 8.78 13.12
C ASN A 144 -9.72 8.73 14.02
N SER A 145 -9.55 8.64 15.34
CA SER A 145 -10.64 8.56 16.34
C SER A 145 -11.61 7.38 16.14
N GLN A 146 -11.16 6.32 15.44
CA GLN A 146 -11.93 5.11 15.16
C GLN A 146 -11.50 3.96 16.09
N LEU A 147 -11.72 4.15 17.40
CA LEU A 147 -11.25 3.23 18.44
C LEU A 147 -11.78 1.80 18.26
N ASP A 148 -13.04 1.63 17.86
CA ASP A 148 -13.63 0.30 17.67
C ASP A 148 -12.89 -0.50 16.60
N LYS A 149 -12.54 0.13 15.47
CA LYS A 149 -11.72 -0.48 14.42
C LYS A 149 -10.30 -0.77 14.89
N SER A 150 -9.74 0.14 15.69
CA SER A 150 -8.42 -0.07 16.29
C SER A 150 -8.41 -1.30 17.20
N CYS A 151 -9.50 -1.55 17.94
CA CYS A 151 -9.61 -2.66 18.87
C CYS A 151 -9.95 -4.01 18.22
N GLU A 152 -10.62 -4.03 17.06
CA GLU A 152 -11.05 -5.28 16.41
C GLU A 152 -9.88 -6.22 16.06
N ILE A 153 -8.68 -5.67 15.80
CA ILE A 153 -7.52 -6.47 15.45
C ILE A 153 -7.06 -7.41 16.57
N PHE A 154 -7.32 -7.05 17.83
CA PHE A 154 -6.96 -7.86 18.99
C PHE A 154 -7.84 -9.09 19.18
N GLU A 155 -8.99 -9.17 18.52
CA GLU A 155 -9.84 -10.36 18.47
C GLU A 155 -9.36 -11.37 17.40
N ILE A 156 -8.56 -10.91 16.46
CA ILE A 156 -8.10 -11.69 15.30
C ILE A 156 -6.70 -12.25 15.55
N THR A 157 -5.83 -11.46 16.22
CA THR A 157 -4.42 -11.80 16.42
C THR A 157 -4.20 -12.49 17.77
N ASN A 158 -3.53 -13.64 17.74
CA ASN A 158 -3.33 -14.48 18.93
C ASN A 158 -2.06 -14.14 19.70
N LEU A 159 -1.00 -13.75 19.04
CA LEU A 159 0.33 -13.55 19.63
C LEU A 159 0.68 -12.06 19.67
N ILE A 160 0.80 -11.55 20.89
CA ILE A 160 1.25 -10.17 21.17
C ILE A 160 2.30 -10.26 22.27
N SER A 161 3.52 -9.84 21.97
CA SER A 161 4.64 -9.79 22.93
C SER A 161 5.02 -8.37 23.31
N SER A 162 4.76 -7.40 22.45
CA SER A 162 5.06 -5.98 22.65
C SER A 162 4.28 -5.38 23.81
N ASP A 163 4.96 -4.71 24.73
CA ASP A 163 4.31 -4.00 25.85
C ASP A 163 3.34 -2.93 25.37
N TYR A 164 3.67 -2.24 24.28
CA TYR A 164 2.79 -1.24 23.68
C TYR A 164 1.46 -1.84 23.25
N LEU A 165 1.48 -2.94 22.49
CA LEU A 165 0.27 -3.60 22.01
C LEU A 165 -0.50 -4.29 23.13
N THR A 166 0.21 -4.81 24.15
CA THR A 166 -0.43 -5.36 25.34
C THR A 166 -1.17 -4.27 26.10
N ASN A 167 -0.56 -3.10 26.29
CA ASN A 167 -1.22 -1.94 26.91
C ASN A 167 -2.44 -1.49 26.09
N PHE A 168 -2.31 -1.50 24.76
CA PHE A 168 -3.41 -1.18 23.87
C PHE A 168 -4.57 -2.17 24.01
N LYS A 169 -4.27 -3.47 24.03
CA LYS A 169 -5.26 -4.54 24.26
C LYS A 169 -6.00 -4.39 25.59
N MET A 170 -5.26 -4.09 26.68
CA MET A 170 -5.89 -3.80 27.97
C MET A 170 -6.87 -2.63 27.89
N TYR A 171 -6.48 -1.56 27.21
CA TYR A 171 -7.37 -0.42 26.99
C TYR A 171 -8.61 -0.79 26.16
N CYS A 172 -8.44 -1.57 25.08
CA CYS A 172 -9.55 -2.07 24.28
C CYS A 172 -10.53 -2.93 25.09
N LEU A 173 -10.03 -3.80 25.98
CA LEU A 173 -10.87 -4.59 26.87
C LEU A 173 -11.70 -3.69 27.82
N ILE A 174 -11.10 -2.62 28.36
CA ILE A 174 -11.84 -1.64 29.18
C ILE A 174 -12.93 -0.94 28.33
N HIS A 175 -12.59 -0.54 27.11
CA HIS A 175 -13.52 0.12 26.20
C HIS A 175 -14.72 -0.78 25.82
N GLN A 176 -14.49 -2.08 25.68
CA GLN A 176 -15.51 -3.10 25.40
C GLN A 176 -16.27 -3.58 26.66
N ASP A 177 -16.06 -2.92 27.81
CA ASP A 177 -16.62 -3.28 29.13
C ASP A 177 -16.21 -4.67 29.65
N ARG A 178 -15.10 -5.23 29.13
CA ARG A 178 -14.47 -6.50 29.57
C ARG A 178 -13.43 -6.23 30.65
N ARG A 179 -13.84 -5.56 31.72
CA ARG A 179 -12.94 -5.04 32.76
C ARG A 179 -12.19 -6.12 33.53
N ASP A 180 -12.82 -7.26 33.78
CA ASP A 180 -12.21 -8.37 34.50
C ASP A 180 -11.04 -8.98 33.72
N GLU A 181 -11.17 -9.08 32.39
CA GLU A 181 -10.11 -9.57 31.51
C GLU A 181 -8.96 -8.55 31.42
N ALA A 182 -9.29 -7.26 31.36
CA ALA A 182 -8.30 -6.19 31.41
C ALA A 182 -7.49 -6.24 32.72
N GLN A 183 -8.17 -6.45 33.86
CA GLN A 183 -7.55 -6.56 35.17
C GLN A 183 -6.63 -7.79 35.26
N LEU A 184 -7.08 -8.94 34.78
CA LEU A 184 -6.27 -10.16 34.75
C LEU A 184 -4.98 -9.96 33.96
N LEU A 185 -5.06 -9.35 32.77
CA LEU A 185 -3.90 -9.09 31.94
C LEU A 185 -2.95 -8.06 32.59
N PHE A 186 -3.51 -7.04 33.26
CA PHE A 186 -2.77 -6.04 34.01
C PHE A 186 -2.00 -6.67 35.19
N ASP A 187 -2.64 -7.53 35.97
CA ASP A 187 -2.03 -8.20 37.12
C ASP A 187 -0.87 -9.09 36.67
N LEU A 188 -1.09 -9.87 35.60
CA LEU A 188 -0.04 -10.71 35.00
C LEU A 188 1.17 -9.89 34.56
N LYS A 189 0.97 -8.78 33.87
CA LYS A 189 2.06 -7.89 33.43
C LYS A 189 2.74 -7.17 34.60
N THR A 190 1.99 -6.87 35.67
CA THR A 190 2.56 -6.26 36.88
C THR A 190 3.48 -7.24 37.60
N GLU A 191 3.11 -8.52 37.67
CA GLU A 191 3.98 -9.58 38.27
C GLU A 191 5.28 -9.78 37.48
N LEU A 192 5.23 -9.60 36.17
CA LEU A 192 6.42 -9.66 35.31
C LEU A 192 7.29 -8.39 35.38
N GLY A 193 6.79 -7.30 35.95
CA GLY A 193 7.50 -6.03 36.09
C GLY A 193 7.55 -5.18 34.79
N ASP A 194 6.74 -5.48 33.80
CA ASP A 194 6.81 -4.93 32.42
C ASP A 194 5.95 -3.68 32.18
N LEU A 195 5.27 -3.13 33.20
CA LEU A 195 4.39 -1.97 33.03
C LEU A 195 5.05 -0.65 33.41
N ASP A 196 4.95 0.34 32.52
CA ASP A 196 5.44 1.67 32.84
C ASP A 196 4.47 2.44 33.76
N LYS A 197 5.02 3.40 34.53
CA LYS A 197 4.28 4.16 35.55
C LYS A 197 3.13 4.98 34.96
N PHE A 198 3.33 5.52 33.77
CA PHE A 198 2.30 6.31 33.09
C PHE A 198 1.07 5.45 32.80
N PHE A 199 1.30 4.29 32.14
CA PHE A 199 0.20 3.38 31.81
C PHE A 199 -0.53 2.88 33.07
N VAL A 200 0.21 2.48 34.10
CA VAL A 200 -0.35 2.05 35.41
C VAL A 200 -1.27 3.15 36.01
N ASN A 201 -0.84 4.41 35.98
CA ASN A 201 -1.66 5.50 36.47
C ASN A 201 -2.95 5.67 35.64
N LYS A 202 -2.84 5.66 34.31
CA LYS A 202 -3.99 5.82 33.40
C LYS A 202 -4.97 4.65 33.51
N PHE A 203 -4.46 3.41 33.57
CA PHE A 203 -5.27 2.21 33.78
C PHE A 203 -6.09 2.29 35.07
N ASN A 204 -5.47 2.65 36.20
CA ASN A 204 -6.15 2.79 37.49
C ASN A 204 -7.23 3.89 37.48
N ILE A 205 -7.04 4.97 36.70
CA ILE A 205 -8.06 6.01 36.53
C ILE A 205 -9.25 5.47 35.73
N LEU A 206 -8.99 4.76 34.63
CA LEU A 206 -10.03 4.17 33.77
C LEU A 206 -10.83 3.08 34.47
N MET A 207 -10.18 2.30 35.35
CA MET A 207 -10.81 1.31 36.18
C MET A 207 -11.58 1.90 37.38
N GLY A 208 -11.44 3.20 37.65
CA GLY A 208 -12.09 3.90 38.74
C GLY A 208 -11.38 3.77 40.10
N TYR A 209 -10.14 3.23 40.12
CA TYR A 209 -9.37 3.05 41.36
C TYR A 209 -8.66 4.33 41.81
N LYS A 210 -8.43 5.25 40.88
CA LYS A 210 -7.79 6.56 41.13
C LYS A 210 -8.61 7.69 40.53
N LYS A 211 -8.44 8.89 41.11
CA LYS A 211 -8.98 10.14 40.53
C LYS A 211 -8.16 10.56 39.29
N SER A 212 -8.81 11.37 38.41
CA SER A 212 -8.12 11.97 37.25
C SER A 212 -6.84 12.71 37.66
N ASN A 213 -5.83 12.64 36.81
CA ASN A 213 -4.59 13.41 36.94
C ASN A 213 -4.36 14.23 35.65
N GLU A 214 -3.49 15.22 35.72
CA GLU A 214 -3.15 16.09 34.58
C GLU A 214 -1.88 15.63 33.82
N GLU A 215 -1.44 14.40 34.04
CA GLU A 215 -0.26 13.84 33.38
C GLU A 215 -0.56 13.58 31.89
N LEU A 216 0.19 14.30 31.00
CA LEU A 216 0.10 14.21 29.56
C LEU A 216 1.34 13.50 29.00
N SER A 217 1.19 12.69 27.95
CA SER A 217 2.29 12.03 27.26
C SER A 217 2.07 12.03 25.75
N GLU A 218 3.11 12.47 25.03
CA GLU A 218 3.21 12.47 23.55
C GLU A 218 4.05 11.30 23.03
N LYS A 219 4.43 10.35 23.89
CA LYS A 219 5.32 9.23 23.57
C LYS A 219 4.81 8.36 22.41
N ASN A 220 3.49 8.16 22.36
CA ASN A 220 2.78 7.42 21.32
C ASN A 220 1.30 7.81 21.31
N ILE A 221 0.57 7.40 20.28
CA ILE A 221 -0.85 7.76 20.12
C ILE A 221 -1.74 7.20 21.23
N LEU A 222 -1.48 5.98 21.70
CA LEU A 222 -2.25 5.41 22.80
C LEU A 222 -2.11 6.27 24.06
N TYR A 223 -0.89 6.67 24.44
CA TYR A 223 -0.65 7.46 25.65
C TYR A 223 -1.25 8.87 25.53
N PHE A 224 -1.19 9.46 24.34
CA PHE A 224 -1.84 10.74 24.08
C PHE A 224 -3.37 10.62 24.22
N HIS A 225 -3.96 9.57 23.63
CA HIS A 225 -5.37 9.25 23.76
C HIS A 225 -5.78 9.01 25.22
N LEU A 226 -4.99 8.23 25.98
CA LEU A 226 -5.24 8.01 27.41
C LEU A 226 -5.16 9.32 28.22
N SER A 227 -4.24 10.23 27.85
CA SER A 227 -4.20 11.57 28.44
C SER A 227 -5.50 12.32 28.20
N HIS A 228 -5.95 12.39 26.94
CA HIS A 228 -7.22 13.03 26.58
C HIS A 228 -8.42 12.43 27.36
N LYS A 229 -8.50 11.10 27.48
CA LYS A 229 -9.63 10.42 28.16
C LYS A 229 -9.63 10.53 29.68
N THR A 230 -8.48 10.82 30.30
CA THR A 230 -8.32 10.84 31.77
C THR A 230 -8.10 12.21 32.37
N ILE A 231 -7.74 13.23 31.59
CA ILE A 231 -7.62 14.62 32.04
C ILE A 231 -9.00 15.29 31.95
N LYS A 232 -9.43 15.89 33.03
CA LYS A 232 -10.81 16.44 33.15
C LYS A 232 -11.08 17.61 32.21
N ASN A 233 -10.11 18.52 32.08
CA ASN A 233 -10.15 19.66 31.15
C ASN A 233 -8.94 19.53 30.24
N PHE A 234 -9.07 18.66 29.22
CA PHE A 234 -7.98 18.41 28.30
C PHE A 234 -7.87 19.58 27.32
N GLU A 235 -6.74 20.26 27.35
CA GLU A 235 -6.36 21.29 26.38
C GLU A 235 -4.96 20.97 25.87
N TYR A 236 -4.75 21.07 24.57
CA TYR A 236 -3.47 20.84 23.94
C TYR A 236 -3.32 21.75 22.72
N GLU A 237 -2.24 22.50 22.66
CA GLU A 237 -1.86 23.29 21.50
C GLU A 237 -0.67 22.61 20.80
N PRO A 238 -0.85 22.11 19.57
CA PRO A 238 0.22 21.46 18.84
C PRO A 238 1.32 22.47 18.46
N LYS A 239 2.56 21.98 18.40
CA LYS A 239 3.77 22.70 17.99
C LYS A 239 4.33 22.12 16.71
N ILE A 240 5.36 22.75 16.14
CA ILE A 240 6.04 22.26 14.92
C ILE A 240 6.58 20.84 15.12
N GLU A 241 7.08 20.53 16.33
CA GLU A 241 7.65 19.21 16.64
C GLU A 241 6.59 18.16 17.01
N THR A 242 5.32 18.55 17.14
CA THR A 242 4.24 17.61 17.46
C THR A 242 4.14 16.53 16.38
N PRO A 243 4.18 15.24 16.77
CA PRO A 243 4.12 14.15 15.80
C PRO A 243 2.84 14.15 14.93
N LYS A 244 2.95 13.77 13.65
CA LYS A 244 1.84 13.73 12.68
C LYS A 244 0.63 12.96 13.21
N PHE A 245 0.82 11.84 13.91
CA PHE A 245 -0.28 11.05 14.46
C PHE A 245 -1.08 11.80 15.56
N ILE A 246 -0.44 12.69 16.34
CA ILE A 246 -1.13 13.55 17.31
C ILE A 246 -1.94 14.61 16.58
N TRP A 247 -1.38 15.24 15.55
CA TRP A 247 -2.10 16.19 14.72
C TRP A 247 -3.38 15.60 14.14
N ASN A 248 -3.26 14.41 13.53
CA ASN A 248 -4.40 13.70 12.97
C ASN A 248 -5.46 13.40 14.03
N TYR A 249 -5.03 12.94 15.21
CA TYR A 249 -5.91 12.68 16.34
C TYR A 249 -6.65 13.94 16.81
N LEU A 250 -5.96 15.06 16.92
CA LEU A 250 -6.56 16.34 17.31
C LEU A 250 -7.61 16.81 16.29
N ALA A 251 -7.29 16.71 15.01
CA ALA A 251 -8.20 17.06 13.92
C ALA A 251 -9.46 16.19 13.93
N THR A 252 -9.30 14.87 14.00
CA THR A 252 -10.41 13.90 13.94
C THR A 252 -11.24 13.85 15.24
N SER A 253 -10.64 14.21 16.39
CA SER A 253 -11.32 14.32 17.68
C SER A 253 -11.96 15.71 17.94
N ASN A 254 -11.92 16.62 16.98
CA ASN A 254 -12.37 18.01 17.11
C ASN A 254 -11.73 18.77 18.28
N LEU A 255 -10.44 18.51 18.54
CA LEU A 255 -9.66 19.15 19.59
C LEU A 255 -8.82 20.31 19.06
N LEU A 256 -8.71 20.47 17.73
CA LEU A 256 -8.10 21.66 17.13
C LEU A 256 -9.05 22.84 17.19
N LYS A 257 -8.47 24.02 17.36
CA LYS A 257 -9.24 25.26 17.22
C LYS A 257 -9.82 25.31 15.80
N ASN A 258 -11.13 25.58 15.70
CA ASN A 258 -11.76 25.78 14.40
C ASN A 258 -11.08 26.95 13.68
N ALA A 259 -10.97 26.90 12.36
CA ALA A 259 -10.42 27.96 11.51
C ALA A 259 -10.98 29.36 11.81
N GLU A 260 -12.22 29.44 12.33
CA GLU A 260 -12.86 30.67 12.76
C GLU A 260 -12.22 31.31 14.01
N PHE A 261 -11.58 30.51 14.86
CA PHE A 261 -10.98 30.94 16.13
C PHE A 261 -9.45 31.03 16.08
N VAL A 262 -8.84 30.71 14.93
CA VAL A 262 -7.40 30.89 14.72
C VAL A 262 -7.06 32.38 14.71
N ASP A 263 -6.05 32.76 15.43
CA ASP A 263 -5.55 34.15 15.40
C ASP A 263 -4.79 34.40 14.10
N ILE A 264 -5.35 35.24 13.22
CA ILE A 264 -4.75 35.59 11.92
C ILE A 264 -3.53 36.50 12.04
N GLU A 265 -3.28 37.11 13.22
CA GLU A 265 -2.07 37.90 13.50
C GLU A 265 -0.92 37.01 14.03
N ASN A 266 -1.21 35.76 14.37
CA ASN A 266 -0.21 34.79 14.81
C ASN A 266 0.39 34.02 13.61
N GLU A 267 1.47 34.55 13.08
CA GLU A 267 2.23 33.98 11.95
C GLU A 267 2.64 32.54 12.18
N GLU A 268 3.15 32.19 13.38
CA GLU A 268 3.60 30.84 13.70
C GLU A 268 2.44 29.82 13.62
N GLN A 269 1.27 30.21 14.13
CA GLN A 269 0.08 29.35 14.09
C GLN A 269 -0.43 29.12 12.66
N ILE A 270 -0.37 30.14 11.79
CA ILE A 270 -0.79 30.01 10.39
C ILE A 270 0.19 29.11 9.62
N LYS A 271 1.49 29.35 9.75
CA LYS A 271 2.52 28.48 9.13
C LYS A 271 2.40 27.03 9.57
N LEU A 272 2.10 26.82 10.85
CA LEU A 272 1.86 25.50 11.40
C LEU A 272 0.65 24.80 10.76
N ILE A 273 -0.46 25.52 10.56
CA ILE A 273 -1.65 25.01 9.88
C ILE A 273 -1.35 24.68 8.41
N GLU A 274 -0.56 25.51 7.72
CA GLU A 274 -0.13 25.24 6.35
C GLU A 274 0.70 23.94 6.25
N ILE A 275 1.64 23.74 7.18
CA ILE A 275 2.43 22.50 7.30
C ILE A 275 1.52 21.31 7.58
N ALA A 276 0.62 21.44 8.55
CA ALA A 276 -0.34 20.39 8.89
C ALA A 276 -1.28 20.03 7.72
N THR A 277 -1.63 21.02 6.88
CA THR A 277 -2.40 20.80 5.65
C THR A 277 -1.57 20.06 4.61
N ASN A 278 -0.32 20.44 4.42
CA ASN A 278 0.61 19.76 3.51
C ASN A 278 0.83 18.30 3.92
N ASP A 279 0.83 18.02 5.21
CA ASP A 279 0.96 16.68 5.77
C ASP A 279 -0.37 15.90 5.80
N GLU A 280 -1.44 16.46 5.19
CA GLU A 280 -2.77 15.87 5.08
C GLU A 280 -3.46 15.59 6.42
N VAL A 281 -3.01 16.25 7.51
CA VAL A 281 -3.59 16.13 8.86
C VAL A 281 -4.55 17.28 9.21
N TYR A 282 -4.55 18.33 8.43
CA TYR A 282 -5.52 19.42 8.48
C TYR A 282 -6.16 19.58 7.10
N LYS A 283 -7.49 19.80 7.04
CA LYS A 283 -8.21 19.84 5.77
C LYS A 283 -7.87 21.09 4.96
N GLU A 284 -7.58 20.92 3.68
CA GLU A 284 -7.38 22.03 2.75
C GLU A 284 -8.55 23.04 2.79
N GLU A 285 -9.79 22.55 2.85
CA GLU A 285 -10.97 23.38 2.91
C GLU A 285 -10.94 24.37 4.10
N ASP A 286 -10.46 23.95 5.27
CA ASP A 286 -10.40 24.78 6.47
C ASP A 286 -9.23 25.76 6.41
N LEU A 287 -8.09 25.38 5.79
CA LEU A 287 -7.01 26.33 5.45
C LEU A 287 -7.53 27.44 4.52
N PHE A 288 -8.28 27.09 3.48
CA PHE A 288 -8.82 28.09 2.55
C PHE A 288 -9.93 28.94 3.17
N LYS A 289 -10.69 28.46 4.15
CA LYS A 289 -11.57 29.28 4.99
C LYS A 289 -10.77 30.27 5.84
N LEU A 290 -9.64 29.85 6.40
CA LEU A 290 -8.73 30.73 7.13
C LEU A 290 -8.20 31.85 6.23
N TYR A 291 -7.79 31.55 4.99
CA TYR A 291 -7.34 32.54 4.03
C TYR A 291 -8.42 33.57 3.66
N MET A 292 -9.69 33.22 3.72
CA MET A 292 -10.80 34.17 3.49
C MET A 292 -10.97 35.19 4.63
N ARG A 293 -10.39 34.99 5.79
CA ARG A 293 -10.47 35.93 6.93
C ARG A 293 -9.47 37.07 6.83
N PHE A 294 -8.40 36.94 6.02
CA PHE A 294 -7.46 38.02 5.77
C PHE A 294 -8.15 39.19 5.09
N GLN A 295 -7.78 40.40 5.50
CA GLN A 295 -8.35 41.63 4.95
C GLN A 295 -7.38 42.29 3.98
N PHE A 296 -7.76 42.39 2.72
CA PHE A 296 -7.01 43.10 1.70
C PHE A 296 -7.85 44.22 1.12
N ASP A 297 -7.21 45.35 0.87
CA ASP A 297 -7.86 46.48 0.23
C ASP A 297 -8.07 46.22 -1.28
N ILE A 298 -8.94 47.05 -1.90
CA ILE A 298 -9.28 46.92 -3.33
C ILE A 298 -8.02 47.08 -4.21
N ASN A 299 -7.07 47.95 -3.82
CA ASN A 299 -5.88 48.18 -4.61
C ASN A 299 -4.93 46.96 -4.56
N GLN A 300 -4.79 46.32 -3.38
CA GLN A 300 -4.04 45.06 -3.25
C GLN A 300 -4.64 43.96 -4.11
N LEU A 301 -5.97 43.78 -4.09
CA LEU A 301 -6.67 42.80 -4.90
C LEU A 301 -6.58 43.09 -6.41
N LEU A 302 -6.67 44.33 -6.84
CA LEU A 302 -6.53 44.70 -8.26
C LEU A 302 -5.09 44.59 -8.76
N ASN A 303 -4.12 45.02 -7.95
CA ASN A 303 -2.70 45.01 -8.26
C ASN A 303 -1.96 43.78 -7.66
N TYR A 304 -2.65 42.68 -7.49
CA TYR A 304 -2.14 41.47 -6.85
C TYR A 304 -0.74 41.05 -7.32
N ARG A 305 -0.40 41.27 -8.60
CA ARG A 305 0.91 40.89 -9.19
C ARG A 305 2.11 41.59 -8.55
N ASN A 306 1.90 42.76 -7.96
CA ASN A 306 2.93 43.50 -7.23
C ASN A 306 2.72 43.33 -5.72
N ALA A 307 1.47 43.36 -5.24
CA ALA A 307 1.13 43.25 -3.84
C ALA A 307 1.62 41.96 -3.19
N TYR A 308 1.37 40.79 -3.82
CA TYR A 308 1.75 39.50 -3.23
C TYR A 308 3.26 39.32 -3.00
N LYS A 309 4.10 40.07 -3.72
CA LYS A 309 5.56 40.02 -3.57
C LYS A 309 6.09 40.81 -2.35
N LEU A 310 5.25 41.62 -1.74
CA LEU A 310 5.56 42.47 -0.62
C LEU A 310 4.98 41.97 0.71
N LEU A 311 4.21 40.88 0.64
CA LEU A 311 3.54 40.23 1.77
C LEU A 311 4.36 39.02 2.23
N GLU A 312 4.11 38.56 3.45
CA GLU A 312 4.59 37.27 3.91
C GLU A 312 3.95 36.13 3.08
N ASP A 313 4.63 35.01 2.98
CA ASP A 313 4.24 33.92 2.07
C ASP A 313 2.80 33.44 2.29
N TYR A 314 2.34 33.30 3.53
CA TYR A 314 0.97 32.90 3.85
C TYR A 314 -0.06 33.98 3.50
N GLU A 315 0.27 35.24 3.72
CA GLU A 315 -0.58 36.39 3.31
C GLU A 315 -0.67 36.48 1.78
N ALA A 316 0.47 36.29 1.11
CA ALA A 316 0.53 36.25 -0.36
C ALA A 316 -0.38 35.17 -0.92
N ARG A 317 -0.39 33.96 -0.32
CA ARG A 317 -1.31 32.88 -0.71
C ARG A 317 -2.76 33.24 -0.46
N ALA A 318 -3.07 33.84 0.68
CA ALA A 318 -4.42 34.33 0.99
C ALA A 318 -4.91 35.39 -0.02
N LEU A 319 -4.05 36.35 -0.37
CA LEU A 319 -4.35 37.37 -1.39
C LEU A 319 -4.62 36.75 -2.76
N LEU A 320 -3.74 35.85 -3.21
CA LEU A 320 -3.90 35.17 -4.50
C LEU A 320 -5.18 34.33 -4.53
N TYR A 321 -5.53 33.63 -3.45
CA TYR A 321 -6.74 32.83 -3.36
C TYR A 321 -8.00 33.70 -3.40
N GLN A 322 -8.07 34.81 -2.62
CA GLN A 322 -9.21 35.73 -2.66
C GLN A 322 -9.37 36.35 -4.04
N ARG A 323 -8.25 36.75 -4.69
CA ARG A 323 -8.29 37.28 -6.05
C ARG A 323 -8.77 36.26 -7.07
N LEU A 324 -8.38 34.98 -6.91
CA LEU A 324 -8.81 33.85 -7.76
C LEU A 324 -10.34 33.70 -7.74
N LEU A 325 -10.96 33.78 -6.57
CA LEU A 325 -12.41 33.67 -6.42
C LEU A 325 -13.18 34.81 -7.09
N LEU A 326 -12.57 35.99 -7.18
CA LEU A 326 -13.15 37.18 -7.85
C LEU A 326 -12.87 37.19 -9.36
N THR A 327 -12.19 36.19 -9.91
CA THR A 327 -11.79 36.16 -11.33
C THR A 327 -12.65 35.18 -12.11
N SER A 328 -13.36 35.69 -13.14
CA SER A 328 -14.20 34.89 -14.04
C SER A 328 -13.50 34.48 -15.34
N GLU A 329 -12.52 35.30 -15.81
CA GLU A 329 -11.81 35.05 -17.07
C GLU A 329 -10.84 33.85 -16.94
N ILE A 330 -11.07 32.80 -17.73
CA ILE A 330 -10.31 31.53 -17.65
C ILE A 330 -8.79 31.69 -17.77
N PRO A 331 -8.24 32.47 -18.75
CA PRO A 331 -6.79 32.65 -18.81
C PRO A 331 -6.20 33.32 -17.56
N LYS A 332 -6.88 34.27 -16.96
CA LYS A 332 -6.47 34.93 -15.73
C LYS A 332 -6.61 34.01 -14.53
N LYS A 333 -7.68 33.20 -14.51
CA LYS A 333 -7.92 32.18 -13.47
C LYS A 333 -6.81 31.12 -13.46
N LEU A 334 -6.45 30.58 -14.63
CA LEU A 334 -5.35 29.63 -14.77
C LEU A 334 -3.98 30.22 -14.37
N ASN A 335 -3.76 31.52 -14.69
CA ASN A 335 -2.55 32.21 -14.22
C ASN A 335 -2.49 32.29 -12.70
N LEU A 336 -3.61 32.65 -12.04
CA LEU A 336 -3.69 32.72 -10.57
C LEU A 336 -3.51 31.35 -9.92
N LEU A 337 -4.14 30.30 -10.46
CA LEU A 337 -3.97 28.93 -10.00
C LEU A 337 -2.50 28.47 -10.10
N SER A 338 -1.85 28.77 -11.23
CA SER A 338 -0.43 28.44 -11.41
C SER A 338 0.49 29.22 -10.46
N LEU A 339 0.20 30.51 -10.20
CA LEU A 339 0.95 31.32 -9.24
C LEU A 339 0.77 30.81 -7.81
N LEU A 340 -0.46 30.47 -7.43
CA LEU A 340 -0.76 29.95 -6.10
C LEU A 340 -0.08 28.59 -5.86
N LYS A 341 -0.19 27.65 -6.83
CA LYS A 341 0.52 26.36 -6.75
C LYS A 341 2.03 26.57 -6.62
N LYS A 342 2.60 27.44 -7.44
CA LYS A 342 4.03 27.77 -7.36
C LYS A 342 4.43 28.35 -5.99
N SER A 343 3.58 29.18 -5.36
CA SER A 343 3.85 29.70 -4.01
C SER A 343 3.89 28.60 -2.96
N PHE A 344 2.99 27.62 -3.02
CA PHE A 344 3.02 26.45 -2.15
C PHE A 344 4.28 25.59 -2.40
N ASP A 345 4.59 25.31 -3.66
CA ASP A 345 5.78 24.52 -4.03
C ASP A 345 7.08 25.18 -3.56
N GLN A 346 7.20 26.50 -3.66
CA GLN A 346 8.37 27.26 -3.21
C GLN A 346 8.56 27.23 -1.70
N SER A 347 7.48 27.09 -0.93
CA SER A 347 7.51 26.95 0.53
C SER A 347 7.61 25.48 0.99
N ASN A 348 7.85 24.53 0.08
CA ASN A 348 7.85 23.08 0.33
C ASN A 348 6.52 22.54 0.89
N LEU A 349 5.40 23.06 0.40
CA LEU A 349 4.05 22.69 0.80
C LEU A 349 3.20 22.19 -0.40
N PRO A 350 3.71 21.29 -1.25
CA PRO A 350 3.04 20.94 -2.50
C PRO A 350 1.63 20.37 -2.29
N ASN A 351 1.41 19.55 -1.26
CA ASN A 351 0.14 18.86 -1.04
C ASN A 351 -0.94 19.77 -0.43
N ALA A 352 -0.57 20.93 0.14
CA ALA A 352 -1.53 21.84 0.77
C ALA A 352 -2.51 22.53 -0.22
N PHE A 353 -2.37 22.28 -1.53
CA PHE A 353 -3.21 22.84 -2.58
C PHE A 353 -3.47 21.86 -3.73
N ASP A 354 -3.55 20.58 -3.49
CA ASP A 354 -3.77 19.59 -4.56
C ASP A 354 -5.25 19.26 -4.75
N GLU A 355 -5.98 18.94 -3.69
CA GLU A 355 -7.42 18.66 -3.78
C GLU A 355 -8.22 19.88 -4.23
N LYS A 356 -7.95 21.03 -3.66
CA LYS A 356 -8.61 22.28 -4.01
C LYS A 356 -8.28 22.72 -5.44
N LEU A 357 -7.02 22.54 -5.87
CA LEU A 357 -6.61 22.81 -7.25
C LEU A 357 -7.35 21.91 -8.22
N ALA A 358 -7.36 20.61 -8.00
CA ALA A 358 -8.07 19.64 -8.83
C ALA A 358 -9.59 19.97 -8.92
N SER A 359 -10.21 20.30 -7.78
CA SER A 359 -11.61 20.72 -7.73
C SER A 359 -11.90 22.00 -8.54
N LEU A 360 -11.00 22.99 -8.48
CA LEU A 360 -11.13 24.24 -9.22
C LEU A 360 -10.91 24.05 -10.73
N LEU A 361 -9.97 23.18 -11.11
CA LEU A 361 -9.69 22.84 -12.52
C LEU A 361 -10.84 22.04 -13.14
N LYS A 362 -11.50 21.16 -12.40
CA LYS A 362 -12.66 20.38 -12.87
C LYS A 362 -13.80 21.24 -13.41
N ASN A 363 -13.94 22.46 -12.90
CA ASN A 363 -14.96 23.41 -13.31
C ASN A 363 -14.57 24.25 -14.54
N ILE A 364 -13.42 24.00 -15.17
CA ILE A 364 -12.95 24.73 -16.37
C ILE A 364 -13.13 23.83 -17.59
N PRO A 365 -13.90 24.29 -18.62
CA PRO A 365 -14.05 23.53 -19.87
C PRO A 365 -12.71 23.36 -20.59
N GLU A 366 -12.42 22.15 -21.07
CA GLU A 366 -11.14 21.83 -21.71
C GLU A 366 -10.90 22.61 -23.01
N ASP A 367 -11.96 22.90 -23.75
CA ASP A 367 -11.93 23.64 -25.01
C ASP A 367 -11.65 25.15 -24.83
N GLU A 368 -11.77 25.67 -23.61
CA GLU A 368 -11.43 27.05 -23.26
C GLU A 368 -10.02 27.24 -22.68
N ILE A 369 -9.21 26.16 -22.62
CA ILE A 369 -7.86 26.19 -22.05
C ILE A 369 -6.85 26.70 -23.07
N PRO A 370 -6.16 27.82 -22.81
CA PRO A 370 -5.09 28.29 -23.67
C PRO A 370 -3.93 27.29 -23.73
N SER A 371 -3.30 27.15 -24.91
CA SER A 371 -2.22 26.18 -25.18
C SER A 371 -1.05 26.25 -24.21
N ASN A 372 -0.74 27.43 -23.68
CA ASN A 372 0.34 27.63 -22.70
C ASN A 372 0.00 27.09 -21.29
N TYR A 373 -1.25 26.73 -21.00
CA TYR A 373 -1.67 26.13 -19.71
C TYR A 373 -2.07 24.66 -19.83
N THR A 374 -2.05 24.07 -21.04
CA THR A 374 -2.45 22.66 -21.25
C THR A 374 -1.67 21.69 -20.38
N THR A 375 -0.33 21.83 -20.32
CA THR A 375 0.52 20.95 -19.49
C THR A 375 0.20 21.10 -18.00
N PHE A 376 0.02 22.34 -17.52
CA PHE A 376 -0.36 22.58 -16.12
C PHE A 376 -1.72 21.97 -15.79
N PHE A 377 -2.70 22.15 -16.68
CA PHE A 377 -4.04 21.60 -16.50
C PHE A 377 -4.03 20.08 -16.46
N MET A 378 -3.39 19.43 -17.45
CA MET A 378 -3.35 17.96 -17.54
C MET A 378 -2.59 17.32 -16.37
N LYS A 379 -1.56 17.98 -15.84
CA LYS A 379 -0.80 17.47 -14.70
C LYS A 379 -1.59 17.50 -13.38
N ASN A 380 -2.46 18.51 -13.21
CA ASN A 380 -3.14 18.76 -11.93
C ASN A 380 -4.65 18.43 -11.97
N LYS A 381 -5.17 17.97 -13.10
CA LYS A 381 -6.54 17.47 -13.20
C LYS A 381 -6.62 16.07 -12.56
N GLU A 382 -7.73 15.78 -11.87
CA GLU A 382 -8.00 14.40 -11.42
C GLU A 382 -7.93 13.44 -12.60
N PRO A 383 -7.25 12.29 -12.47
CA PRO A 383 -7.25 11.27 -13.51
C PRO A 383 -8.70 10.81 -13.73
N GLU A 384 -9.19 10.92 -14.96
CA GLU A 384 -10.48 10.32 -15.31
C GLU A 384 -10.47 8.84 -14.96
N LYS A 385 -11.54 8.34 -14.30
CA LYS A 385 -11.75 6.90 -14.14
C LYS A 385 -11.64 6.29 -15.53
N LEU A 386 -10.63 5.46 -15.74
CA LEU A 386 -10.37 4.78 -17.01
C LEU A 386 -11.67 4.10 -17.47
N ALA A 387 -12.32 4.67 -18.49
CA ALA A 387 -13.38 4.00 -19.21
C ALA A 387 -12.82 2.69 -19.77
N GLU A 388 -13.59 1.59 -19.73
CA GLU A 388 -13.21 0.34 -20.34
C GLU A 388 -12.75 0.60 -21.78
N LEU A 389 -11.46 0.41 -22.06
CA LEU A 389 -10.87 0.63 -23.38
C LEU A 389 -11.55 -0.30 -24.38
N LYS A 390 -12.41 0.24 -25.23
CA LYS A 390 -13.01 -0.51 -26.33
C LYS A 390 -11.91 -0.84 -27.35
N ILE A 391 -11.53 -2.11 -27.43
CA ILE A 391 -10.53 -2.59 -28.36
C ILE A 391 -11.13 -2.59 -29.78
N LYS A 392 -10.51 -1.86 -30.71
CA LYS A 392 -10.86 -1.89 -32.12
C LYS A 392 -10.03 -2.96 -32.86
N LEU A 393 -10.69 -3.96 -33.44
CA LEU A 393 -10.04 -5.02 -34.17
C LEU A 393 -9.81 -4.63 -35.64
N ASN A 394 -8.62 -4.95 -36.16
CA ASN A 394 -8.25 -4.78 -37.54
C ASN A 394 -7.72 -6.09 -38.14
N ASN A 395 -8.58 -6.84 -38.83
CA ASN A 395 -8.24 -8.14 -39.42
C ASN A 395 -7.24 -8.09 -40.61
N LYS A 396 -6.74 -6.90 -40.97
CA LYS A 396 -5.65 -6.75 -41.96
C LYS A 396 -4.27 -6.82 -41.34
N VAL A 397 -4.17 -6.63 -40.02
CA VAL A 397 -2.93 -6.67 -39.23
C VAL A 397 -3.04 -7.80 -38.21
N PHE A 398 -2.07 -8.69 -38.15
CA PHE A 398 -2.16 -9.92 -37.38
C PHE A 398 -2.35 -9.63 -35.87
N HIS A 399 -1.46 -8.84 -35.29
CA HIS A 399 -1.48 -8.48 -33.86
C HIS A 399 -2.66 -7.56 -33.45
N GLN A 400 -3.51 -7.13 -34.38
CA GLN A 400 -4.71 -6.32 -34.13
C GLN A 400 -6.00 -7.06 -34.52
N SER A 401 -5.85 -8.29 -34.98
CA SER A 401 -6.97 -9.08 -35.53
C SER A 401 -7.82 -9.73 -34.44
N LYS A 402 -8.88 -10.38 -34.89
CA LYS A 402 -9.78 -11.14 -34.01
C LYS A 402 -9.10 -12.25 -33.19
N VAL A 403 -7.87 -12.63 -33.50
CA VAL A 403 -7.04 -13.53 -32.69
C VAL A 403 -6.89 -13.03 -31.26
N LEU A 404 -6.88 -11.69 -31.06
CA LEU A 404 -6.84 -11.09 -29.72
C LEU A 404 -8.03 -11.45 -28.81
N ASN A 405 -9.16 -11.89 -29.40
CA ASN A 405 -10.30 -12.38 -28.62
C ASN A 405 -9.98 -13.62 -27.76
N TYR A 406 -8.95 -14.39 -28.16
CA TYR A 406 -8.46 -15.52 -27.38
C TYR A 406 -7.88 -15.04 -26.04
N PHE A 407 -7.04 -14.03 -26.06
CA PHE A 407 -6.44 -13.46 -24.86
C PHE A 407 -7.46 -12.74 -23.93
N GLN A 408 -8.67 -12.47 -24.47
CA GLN A 408 -9.84 -12.00 -23.69
C GLN A 408 -10.75 -13.13 -23.19
N ASN A 409 -10.33 -14.39 -23.34
CA ASN A 409 -11.15 -15.58 -23.01
C ASN A 409 -12.49 -15.64 -23.77
N LYS A 410 -12.59 -14.99 -24.95
CA LYS A 410 -13.81 -14.97 -25.79
C LYS A 410 -13.85 -16.07 -26.83
N THR A 411 -12.74 -16.77 -27.06
CA THR A 411 -12.64 -17.85 -28.06
C THR A 411 -11.86 -19.03 -27.49
N SER A 412 -12.25 -20.24 -27.91
CA SER A 412 -11.57 -21.48 -27.49
C SER A 412 -10.28 -21.74 -28.26
N LEU A 413 -9.39 -22.59 -27.70
CA LEU A 413 -8.13 -22.99 -28.33
C LEU A 413 -8.29 -23.54 -29.75
N PRO A 414 -9.24 -24.50 -30.05
CA PRO A 414 -9.44 -25.00 -31.42
C PRO A 414 -9.91 -23.90 -32.39
N GLN A 415 -10.70 -22.93 -31.90
CA GLN A 415 -11.19 -21.85 -32.73
C GLN A 415 -10.08 -20.87 -33.07
N VAL A 416 -9.26 -20.43 -32.09
CA VAL A 416 -8.15 -19.54 -32.35
C VAL A 416 -7.08 -20.18 -33.22
N GLU A 417 -6.84 -21.49 -33.11
CA GLU A 417 -5.91 -22.23 -33.98
C GLU A 417 -6.35 -22.14 -35.44
N LYS A 418 -7.63 -22.39 -35.74
CA LYS A 418 -8.20 -22.22 -37.06
C LYS A 418 -8.07 -20.81 -37.58
N GLU A 419 -8.47 -19.84 -36.76
CA GLU A 419 -8.42 -18.41 -37.11
C GLU A 419 -7.01 -17.93 -37.40
N THR A 420 -6.03 -18.33 -36.57
CA THR A 420 -4.61 -18.08 -36.74
C THR A 420 -4.09 -18.63 -38.07
N ASN A 421 -4.31 -19.90 -38.35
CA ASN A 421 -3.86 -20.50 -39.60
C ASN A 421 -4.54 -19.90 -40.85
N ASP A 422 -5.82 -19.50 -40.76
CA ASP A 422 -6.53 -18.79 -41.83
C ASP A 422 -5.96 -17.39 -42.10
N LEU A 423 -5.60 -16.64 -41.04
CA LEU A 423 -4.93 -15.33 -41.17
C LEU A 423 -3.52 -15.46 -41.73
N LEU A 424 -2.72 -16.41 -41.24
CA LEU A 424 -1.38 -16.71 -41.79
C LEU A 424 -1.43 -17.09 -43.25
N LYS A 425 -2.49 -17.82 -43.69
CA LYS A 425 -2.73 -18.15 -45.11
C LYS A 425 -2.95 -16.89 -45.96
N LYS A 426 -3.68 -15.88 -45.44
CA LYS A 426 -3.94 -14.61 -46.12
C LYS A 426 -2.65 -13.77 -46.19
N ILE A 427 -1.93 -13.70 -45.08
CA ILE A 427 -0.64 -12.98 -44.97
C ILE A 427 0.39 -13.54 -45.95
N LYS A 428 0.55 -14.86 -46.03
CA LYS A 428 1.46 -15.52 -46.98
C LYS A 428 1.16 -15.18 -48.45
N LYS A 429 -0.08 -14.91 -48.81
CA LYS A 429 -0.49 -14.47 -50.14
C LYS A 429 -0.21 -12.99 -50.40
N ASN A 430 -0.07 -12.17 -49.36
CA ASN A 430 0.17 -10.74 -49.45
C ASN A 430 1.67 -10.45 -49.39
N LYS A 431 2.31 -10.39 -50.54
CA LYS A 431 3.77 -10.10 -50.66
C LYS A 431 4.18 -8.74 -50.04
N LYS A 432 3.25 -7.85 -49.77
CA LYS A 432 3.53 -6.52 -49.16
C LYS A 432 3.44 -6.55 -47.62
N TYR A 433 3.00 -7.66 -47.01
CA TYR A 433 2.91 -7.77 -45.58
C TYR A 433 4.26 -8.10 -44.98
N VAL A 434 4.77 -7.24 -44.12
CA VAL A 434 5.99 -7.48 -43.34
C VAL A 434 5.55 -7.94 -41.94
N PHE A 435 6.03 -9.10 -41.52
CA PHE A 435 5.74 -9.66 -40.22
C PHE A 435 6.50 -8.85 -39.16
N SER A 436 5.78 -8.14 -38.31
CA SER A 436 6.36 -7.27 -37.27
C SER A 436 6.69 -8.07 -36.00
N LEU A 437 7.53 -7.50 -35.12
CA LEU A 437 7.80 -8.09 -33.81
C LEU A 437 6.51 -8.26 -32.98
N LYS A 438 5.54 -7.32 -33.08
CA LYS A 438 4.21 -7.46 -32.47
C LYS A 438 3.44 -8.70 -32.98
N ASP A 439 3.55 -9.01 -34.26
CA ASP A 439 2.92 -10.23 -34.81
C ASP A 439 3.59 -11.50 -34.26
N ILE A 440 4.93 -11.46 -34.13
CA ILE A 440 5.73 -12.57 -33.59
C ILE A 440 5.34 -12.84 -32.14
N ILE A 441 5.29 -11.80 -31.30
CA ILE A 441 4.86 -11.89 -29.89
C ILE A 441 3.52 -12.62 -29.76
N VAL A 442 2.53 -12.25 -30.60
CA VAL A 442 1.22 -12.91 -30.59
C VAL A 442 1.33 -14.38 -31.00
N VAL A 443 2.08 -14.68 -32.07
CA VAL A 443 2.23 -16.07 -32.55
C VAL A 443 2.95 -16.94 -31.52
N GLU A 444 4.03 -16.43 -30.91
CA GLU A 444 4.79 -17.20 -29.91
C GLU A 444 3.97 -17.41 -28.64
N SER A 445 3.17 -16.41 -28.21
CA SER A 445 2.23 -16.58 -27.09
C SER A 445 1.16 -17.65 -27.38
N LEU A 446 0.61 -17.67 -28.60
CA LEU A 446 -0.34 -18.70 -29.00
C LEU A 446 0.30 -20.11 -29.05
N LYS A 447 1.56 -20.22 -29.53
CA LYS A 447 2.30 -21.48 -29.50
C LYS A 447 2.56 -21.95 -28.07
N SER A 448 2.91 -21.04 -27.16
CA SER A 448 3.09 -21.34 -25.74
C SER A 448 1.84 -21.94 -25.12
N ASP A 449 0.65 -21.54 -25.61
CA ASP A 449 -0.65 -22.09 -25.17
C ASP A 449 -1.05 -23.38 -25.91
N GLY A 450 -0.22 -23.86 -26.86
CA GLY A 450 -0.44 -25.11 -27.57
C GLY A 450 -1.07 -24.99 -28.97
N VAL A 451 -1.28 -23.77 -29.49
CA VAL A 451 -1.77 -23.54 -30.84
C VAL A 451 -0.80 -24.10 -31.88
N GLN A 452 -1.25 -24.99 -32.74
CA GLN A 452 -0.45 -25.64 -33.76
C GLN A 452 -0.39 -24.76 -35.03
N ILE A 453 0.81 -24.24 -35.36
CA ILE A 453 1.04 -23.51 -36.59
C ILE A 453 1.51 -24.47 -37.68
N LEU A 454 0.80 -24.48 -38.83
CA LEU A 454 1.15 -25.34 -39.95
C LEU A 454 2.57 -25.05 -40.45
N ARG A 455 3.39 -26.10 -40.68
CA ARG A 455 4.81 -26.04 -41.11
C ARG A 455 5.07 -25.06 -42.26
N LYS A 456 4.14 -24.93 -43.22
CA LYS A 456 4.23 -24.02 -44.38
C LYS A 456 4.17 -22.54 -44.00
N TYR A 457 3.76 -22.18 -42.76
CA TYR A 457 3.70 -20.79 -42.24
C TYR A 457 4.82 -20.49 -41.24
N GLN A 458 5.49 -21.49 -40.70
CA GLN A 458 6.62 -21.29 -39.78
C GLN A 458 7.79 -20.54 -40.38
N LYS A 459 7.90 -20.55 -41.75
CA LYS A 459 8.93 -19.79 -42.51
C LYS A 459 8.53 -18.34 -42.80
N LEU A 460 7.43 -17.82 -42.26
CA LEU A 460 7.02 -16.42 -42.48
C LEU A 460 7.88 -15.42 -41.71
N TYR A 461 8.54 -15.87 -40.67
CA TYR A 461 9.42 -15.10 -39.81
C TYR A 461 10.53 -16.03 -39.29
N ASP A 462 11.65 -15.43 -38.93
CA ASP A 462 12.74 -16.08 -38.21
C ASP A 462 12.82 -15.45 -36.82
N TYR A 463 12.66 -16.26 -35.78
CA TYR A 463 12.62 -15.81 -34.41
C TYR A 463 13.34 -16.81 -33.52
N ASN A 464 14.37 -16.31 -32.84
CA ASN A 464 15.05 -17.02 -31.77
C ASN A 464 14.72 -16.36 -30.44
N ASN A 465 14.00 -17.07 -29.59
CA ASN A 465 13.78 -16.63 -28.23
C ASN A 465 15.06 -16.88 -27.41
N ASN A 466 15.98 -15.91 -27.45
CA ASN A 466 17.22 -15.96 -26.68
C ASN A 466 17.07 -15.15 -25.40
N LEU A 467 16.37 -15.71 -24.40
CA LEU A 467 16.43 -15.12 -23.06
C LEU A 467 17.87 -15.20 -22.53
N PRO A 468 18.35 -14.16 -21.83
CA PRO A 468 19.66 -14.16 -21.18
C PRO A 468 19.84 -15.42 -20.32
N SER A 469 21.06 -15.97 -20.31
CA SER A 469 21.37 -17.19 -19.56
C SER A 469 21.02 -17.10 -18.08
N GLU A 470 21.16 -15.93 -17.48
CA GLU A 470 20.80 -15.65 -16.09
C GLU A 470 19.30 -15.90 -15.84
N ILE A 471 18.43 -15.29 -16.65
CA ILE A 471 16.97 -15.46 -16.51
C ILE A 471 16.55 -16.90 -16.80
N ASN A 472 17.14 -17.53 -17.83
CA ASN A 472 16.86 -18.94 -18.11
C ASN A 472 17.25 -19.83 -16.92
N THR A 473 18.37 -19.57 -16.27
CA THR A 473 18.79 -20.31 -15.08
C THR A 473 17.81 -20.13 -13.93
N MET A 474 17.35 -18.91 -13.66
CA MET A 474 16.34 -18.63 -12.63
C MET A 474 15.02 -19.38 -12.92
N ILE A 475 14.55 -19.39 -14.19
CA ILE A 475 13.33 -20.09 -14.60
C ILE A 475 13.48 -21.62 -14.37
N VAL A 476 14.61 -22.19 -14.83
CA VAL A 476 14.88 -23.63 -14.67
C VAL A 476 14.99 -24.02 -13.20
N ASN A 477 15.56 -23.16 -12.37
CA ASN A 477 15.67 -23.36 -10.92
C ASN A 477 14.32 -23.17 -10.18
N GLY A 478 13.27 -22.68 -10.83
CA GLY A 478 11.99 -22.37 -10.19
C GLY A 478 12.01 -21.11 -9.32
N GLU A 479 12.93 -20.19 -9.57
CA GLU A 479 13.06 -18.90 -8.85
C GLU A 479 12.01 -17.88 -9.33
N THR A 480 10.75 -18.32 -9.47
CA THR A 480 9.67 -17.55 -10.11
C THR A 480 9.43 -16.21 -9.41
N GLY A 481 9.52 -16.19 -8.08
CA GLY A 481 9.35 -14.95 -7.31
C GLY A 481 10.39 -13.89 -7.67
N LEU A 482 11.67 -14.29 -7.75
CA LEU A 482 12.76 -13.38 -8.14
C LEU A 482 12.60 -12.92 -9.60
N VAL A 483 12.19 -13.80 -10.50
CA VAL A 483 11.92 -13.44 -11.90
C VAL A 483 10.79 -12.40 -12.00
N LEU A 484 9.72 -12.53 -11.21
CA LEU A 484 8.65 -11.53 -11.13
C LEU A 484 9.17 -10.18 -10.62
N LEU A 485 10.05 -10.17 -9.60
CA LEU A 485 10.69 -8.92 -9.17
C LEU A 485 11.52 -8.28 -10.29
N LYS A 486 12.26 -9.08 -11.07
CA LYS A 486 13.03 -8.58 -12.22
C LYS A 486 12.12 -8.01 -13.32
N ILE A 487 10.98 -8.62 -13.59
CA ILE A 487 9.97 -8.05 -14.51
C ILE A 487 9.46 -6.70 -13.98
N SER A 488 9.11 -6.62 -12.70
CA SER A 488 8.68 -5.37 -12.06
C SER A 488 9.77 -4.29 -12.15
N GLU A 489 11.05 -4.65 -11.99
CA GLU A 489 12.19 -3.73 -12.12
C GLU A 489 12.37 -3.21 -13.55
N ILE A 490 12.14 -4.05 -14.57
CA ILE A 490 12.22 -3.68 -15.99
C ILE A 490 11.11 -2.71 -16.39
N ILE A 491 9.89 -2.94 -15.92
CA ILE A 491 8.75 -2.06 -16.17
C ILE A 491 8.93 -0.74 -15.40
N GLY A 492 9.31 -0.84 -14.11
CA GLY A 492 9.59 0.30 -13.25
C GLY A 492 8.43 1.29 -13.16
N GLU A 493 8.71 2.56 -13.48
CA GLU A 493 7.77 3.69 -13.44
C GLU A 493 6.96 3.83 -14.74
N ASP A 494 7.37 3.14 -15.82
CA ASP A 494 6.77 3.27 -17.14
C ASP A 494 5.40 2.58 -17.23
N ASN A 495 4.44 3.20 -17.90
CA ASN A 495 3.21 2.49 -18.26
C ASN A 495 3.52 1.44 -19.35
N LEU A 496 2.74 0.36 -19.38
CA LEU A 496 2.93 -0.71 -20.38
C LEU A 496 2.91 -0.21 -21.83
N GLU A 497 2.13 0.83 -22.09
CA GLU A 497 1.98 1.42 -23.42
C GLU A 497 3.21 2.20 -23.88
N ASP A 498 4.02 2.66 -22.94
CA ASP A 498 5.23 3.47 -23.18
C ASP A 498 6.47 2.59 -23.32
N LEU A 499 6.37 1.29 -23.00
CA LEU A 499 7.47 0.34 -23.16
C LEU A 499 7.84 0.11 -24.62
N GLY A 500 9.14 0.03 -24.88
CA GLY A 500 9.67 -0.40 -26.18
C GLY A 500 9.20 -1.83 -26.50
N ILE A 501 8.95 -2.10 -27.78
CA ILE A 501 8.41 -3.41 -28.20
C ILE A 501 9.39 -4.57 -27.89
N GLU A 502 10.68 -4.31 -27.84
CA GLU A 502 11.71 -5.26 -27.45
C GLU A 502 11.59 -5.64 -25.96
N SER A 503 11.30 -4.65 -25.10
CA SER A 503 11.04 -4.90 -23.66
C SER A 503 9.77 -5.71 -23.48
N VAL A 504 8.72 -5.42 -24.26
CA VAL A 504 7.47 -6.20 -24.26
C VAL A 504 7.72 -7.64 -24.70
N ASP A 505 8.49 -7.85 -25.79
CA ASP A 505 8.86 -9.18 -26.27
C ASP A 505 9.61 -9.98 -25.20
N TYR A 506 10.58 -9.34 -24.57
CA TYR A 506 11.35 -9.93 -23.48
C TYR A 506 10.48 -10.37 -22.30
N ILE A 507 9.61 -9.47 -21.80
CA ILE A 507 8.73 -9.76 -20.67
C ILE A 507 7.72 -10.86 -21.04
N VAL A 508 7.09 -10.78 -22.22
CA VAL A 508 6.12 -11.78 -22.68
C VAL A 508 6.80 -13.14 -22.87
N SER A 509 8.03 -13.17 -23.35
CA SER A 509 8.80 -14.41 -23.49
C SER A 509 9.05 -15.08 -22.13
N ILE A 510 9.43 -14.31 -21.11
CA ILE A 510 9.58 -14.83 -19.74
C ILE A 510 8.25 -15.38 -19.22
N LEU A 511 7.15 -14.65 -19.38
CA LEU A 511 5.82 -15.07 -18.92
C LEU A 511 5.32 -16.31 -19.66
N ASN A 512 5.67 -16.49 -20.95
CA ASN A 512 5.39 -17.70 -21.72
C ASN A 512 6.14 -18.91 -21.15
N GLU A 513 7.43 -18.77 -20.81
CA GLU A 513 8.22 -19.86 -20.20
C GLU A 513 7.70 -20.22 -18.79
N LEU A 514 7.32 -19.22 -18.00
CA LEU A 514 6.74 -19.41 -16.67
C LEU A 514 5.28 -19.89 -16.70
N LYS A 515 4.61 -19.90 -17.88
CA LYS A 515 3.18 -20.20 -18.03
C LYS A 515 2.24 -19.27 -17.25
N LEU A 516 2.66 -18.04 -17.02
CA LEU A 516 1.85 -17.02 -16.35
C LEU A 516 0.90 -16.34 -17.35
N VAL A 517 -0.11 -17.08 -17.76
CA VAL A 517 -1.01 -16.76 -18.89
C VAL A 517 -1.78 -15.46 -18.64
N ASP A 518 -2.29 -15.25 -17.44
CA ASP A 518 -3.15 -14.09 -17.13
C ASP A 518 -2.35 -12.77 -17.16
N LEU A 519 -1.16 -12.73 -16.55
CA LEU A 519 -0.28 -11.56 -16.61
C LEU A 519 0.16 -11.26 -18.04
N ARG A 520 0.53 -12.30 -18.81
CA ARG A 520 0.89 -12.16 -20.23
C ARG A 520 -0.28 -11.60 -21.05
N ASN A 521 -1.47 -12.15 -20.90
CA ASN A 521 -2.65 -11.73 -21.65
C ASN A 521 -2.99 -10.26 -21.36
N GLU A 522 -2.88 -9.83 -20.12
CA GLU A 522 -3.08 -8.42 -19.77
C GLU A 522 -2.11 -7.49 -20.48
N ILE A 523 -0.81 -7.83 -20.53
CA ILE A 523 0.19 -7.06 -21.30
C ILE A 523 -0.18 -7.00 -22.77
N LEU A 524 -0.48 -8.15 -23.39
CA LEU A 524 -0.83 -8.23 -24.81
C LEU A 524 -2.04 -7.36 -25.14
N LEU A 525 -3.06 -7.37 -24.30
CA LEU A 525 -4.29 -6.61 -24.50
C LEU A 525 -4.13 -5.10 -24.27
N LYS A 526 -3.15 -4.69 -23.45
CA LYS A 526 -2.85 -3.27 -23.24
C LYS A 526 -1.95 -2.67 -24.32
N VAL A 527 -1.01 -3.45 -24.84
CA VAL A 527 0.07 -2.95 -25.74
C VAL A 527 -0.25 -3.13 -27.21
N LEU A 528 -0.96 -4.20 -27.62
CA LEU A 528 -1.10 -4.57 -29.04
C LEU A 528 -2.31 -3.95 -29.74
N PRO A 529 -3.50 -3.80 -29.16
CA PRO A 529 -4.68 -3.29 -29.83
C PRO A 529 -4.55 -1.85 -30.29
N LEU A 530 -5.28 -1.50 -31.36
CA LEU A 530 -5.55 -0.09 -31.67
C LEU A 530 -6.47 0.48 -30.57
N LYS A 531 -6.00 1.53 -29.91
CA LYS A 531 -6.80 2.30 -28.96
C LYS A 531 -7.74 3.23 -29.73
N VAL A 532 -8.97 3.37 -29.24
CA VAL A 532 -10.00 4.27 -29.82
C VAL A 532 -10.32 5.34 -28.79
#